data_9f6be3ef3b076f0e28ae6252af8b7153
#
_entry.id   9f6be3ef3b076f0e28ae6252af8b7153
#
_cell.length_a   1.000
_cell.length_b   1.000
_cell.length_c   1.000
_cell.angle_alpha   90.00
_cell.angle_beta   90.00
_cell.angle_gamma   90.00
#
_symmetry.space_group_name_H-M   'P 1'
#
loop_
_entity.id
_entity.type
_entity.pdbx_description
1 polymer ?
#
loop_
_entity_poly.entity_id
_entity_poly.type
_entity_poly.pdbx_seq_one_letter_code
_entity_poly.pdbx_strand_id
1 'polypeptide(L)'
;MTCQATELFSNVASPLTARAVQPSDLAAVQDHLLRLSTEDRSLRFSAGVVSDDTVRAYVQRIRLGHDVVICLLDGHGTVVGLARGCVYEVKGSLHIEAVFSVDAVWRGQGLATRLMQAVQVQARAVGARRVLGMCAIRNLPMRHVFEGAGMQLVREDGELHAHCELPSA
;
A
#
# COMPACT_ATOMS: atom_id res chain seq x y z
N MET A 1 -9.13 11.23 -13.98
CA MET A 1 -8.82 9.78 -14.10
C MET A 1 -8.88 9.04 -12.76
N THR A 2 -10.00 9.20 -12.04
CA THR A 2 -10.18 8.65 -10.66
C THR A 2 -11.11 7.42 -10.62
N CYS A 3 -11.63 6.95 -11.77
CA CYS A 3 -12.74 5.99 -11.81
C CYS A 3 -12.35 4.52 -11.58
N GLN A 4 -11.12 4.10 -11.93
CA GLN A 4 -10.78 2.68 -11.92
C GLN A 4 -10.44 2.09 -10.53
N ALA A 5 -9.97 2.91 -9.60
CA ALA A 5 -9.67 2.42 -8.24
C ALA A 5 -10.95 2.16 -7.42
N THR A 6 -12.02 2.88 -7.67
CA THR A 6 -13.28 2.77 -6.92
C THR A 6 -14.01 1.43 -7.19
N GLU A 7 -13.93 0.90 -8.39
CA GLU A 7 -14.60 -0.37 -8.77
C GLU A 7 -14.06 -1.60 -8.01
N LEU A 8 -12.79 -1.59 -7.62
CA LEU A 8 -12.16 -2.69 -6.88
C LEU A 8 -12.74 -2.90 -5.47
N PHE A 9 -13.49 -1.93 -4.93
CA PHE A 9 -13.98 -1.93 -3.55
C PHE A 9 -15.51 -1.98 -3.42
N SER A 10 -16.24 -2.17 -4.53
CA SER A 10 -17.69 -2.14 -4.56
C SER A 10 -18.41 -3.33 -3.89
N ASN A 11 -17.69 -4.40 -3.55
CA ASN A 11 -18.24 -5.65 -2.98
C ASN A 11 -18.00 -5.86 -1.48
N VAL A 12 -17.74 -4.80 -0.71
CA VAL A 12 -17.56 -4.87 0.75
C VAL A 12 -18.88 -4.56 1.45
N ALA A 13 -19.18 -5.28 2.53
CA ALA A 13 -20.45 -5.18 3.27
C ALA A 13 -20.72 -3.79 3.88
N SER A 14 -19.73 -2.93 3.96
CA SER A 14 -19.86 -1.50 4.31
C SER A 14 -19.30 -0.65 3.17
N PRO A 15 -19.89 0.53 2.89
CA PRO A 15 -19.44 1.40 1.81
C PRO A 15 -18.01 1.90 2.10
N LEU A 16 -17.04 1.33 1.38
CA LEU A 16 -15.66 1.81 1.39
C LEU A 16 -15.40 2.62 0.12
N THR A 17 -14.71 3.74 0.27
CA THR A 17 -14.24 4.56 -0.85
C THR A 17 -12.73 4.49 -0.95
N ALA A 18 -12.21 4.11 -2.12
CA ALA A 18 -10.78 4.17 -2.41
C ALA A 18 -10.49 5.39 -3.28
N ARG A 19 -9.51 6.19 -2.89
CA ARG A 19 -9.08 7.34 -3.70
C ARG A 19 -7.62 7.72 -3.41
N ALA A 20 -7.05 8.52 -4.28
CA ALA A 20 -5.75 9.13 -4.04
C ALA A 20 -5.81 10.04 -2.81
N VAL A 21 -4.76 10.00 -2.00
CA VAL A 21 -4.59 10.85 -0.82
C VAL A 21 -4.40 12.31 -1.27
N GLN A 22 -5.13 13.21 -0.63
CA GLN A 22 -5.02 14.65 -0.80
C GLN A 22 -4.21 15.27 0.36
N PRO A 23 -3.67 16.49 0.22
CA PRO A 23 -2.95 17.14 1.32
C PRO A 23 -3.77 17.24 2.62
N SER A 24 -5.09 17.44 2.50
CA SER A 24 -6.02 17.50 3.63
C SER A 24 -6.18 16.15 4.38
N ASP A 25 -5.80 15.03 3.77
CA ASP A 25 -5.93 13.70 4.35
C ASP A 25 -4.72 13.30 5.21
N LEU A 26 -3.61 14.02 5.14
CA LEU A 26 -2.36 13.61 5.79
C LEU A 26 -2.49 13.44 7.29
N ALA A 27 -3.32 14.25 7.96
CA ALA A 27 -3.62 14.07 9.38
C ALA A 27 -4.36 12.74 9.63
N ALA A 28 -5.38 12.42 8.84
CA ALA A 28 -6.13 11.17 8.96
C ALA A 28 -5.27 9.95 8.58
N VAL A 29 -4.36 10.08 7.62
CA VAL A 29 -3.36 9.05 7.29
C VAL A 29 -2.42 8.81 8.47
N GLN A 30 -1.96 9.88 9.14
CA GLN A 30 -1.14 9.76 10.34
C GLN A 30 -1.90 9.04 11.46
N ASP A 31 -3.15 9.43 11.71
CA ASP A 31 -3.99 8.80 12.73
C ASP A 31 -4.21 7.31 12.45
N HIS A 32 -4.41 6.91 11.18
CA HIS A 32 -4.47 5.50 10.79
C HIS A 32 -3.19 4.75 11.17
N LEU A 33 -2.04 5.28 10.80
CA LEU A 33 -0.74 4.64 11.09
C LEU A 33 -0.43 4.60 12.59
N LEU A 34 -0.86 5.62 13.35
CA LEU A 34 -0.72 5.66 14.81
C LEU A 34 -1.65 4.67 15.54
N ARG A 35 -2.78 4.28 14.94
CA ARG A 35 -3.69 3.26 15.49
C ARG A 35 -3.20 1.84 15.28
N LEU A 36 -2.24 1.60 14.39
CA LEU A 36 -1.68 0.27 14.19
C LEU A 36 -1.03 -0.24 15.48
N SER A 37 -1.19 -1.53 15.76
CA SER A 37 -0.50 -2.19 16.88
C SER A 37 1.02 -2.10 16.72
N THR A 38 1.76 -2.30 17.80
CA THR A 38 3.24 -2.35 17.75
C THR A 38 3.74 -3.38 16.75
N GLU A 39 3.10 -4.56 16.70
CA GLU A 39 3.43 -5.62 15.75
C GLU A 39 3.14 -5.20 14.30
N ASP A 40 1.97 -4.63 14.04
CA ASP A 40 1.59 -4.16 12.71
C ASP A 40 2.50 -3.05 12.21
N ARG A 41 2.90 -2.12 13.09
CA ARG A 41 3.88 -1.09 12.75
C ARG A 41 5.23 -1.73 12.40
N SER A 42 5.71 -2.67 13.21
CA SER A 42 6.96 -3.39 12.95
C SER A 42 6.95 -4.06 11.58
N LEU A 43 5.87 -4.75 11.24
CA LEU A 43 5.69 -5.39 9.94
C LEU A 43 5.60 -4.37 8.80
N ARG A 44 4.83 -3.29 9.00
CA ARG A 44 4.58 -2.25 7.98
C ARG A 44 5.83 -1.44 7.64
N PHE A 45 6.70 -1.20 8.61
CA PHE A 45 7.92 -0.41 8.45
C PHE A 45 9.19 -1.27 8.30
N SER A 46 9.05 -2.61 8.31
CA SER A 46 10.17 -3.56 8.30
C SER A 46 11.24 -3.20 9.33
N ALA A 47 10.81 -2.83 10.53
CA ALA A 47 11.67 -2.36 11.62
C ALA A 47 11.27 -3.02 12.94
N GLY A 48 12.11 -2.95 13.95
CA GLY A 48 11.81 -3.45 15.29
C GLY A 48 10.71 -2.63 15.97
N VAL A 49 11.08 -1.73 16.89
CA VAL A 49 10.13 -0.82 17.55
C VAL A 49 9.97 0.45 16.70
N VAL A 50 8.74 0.78 16.35
CA VAL A 50 8.40 1.98 15.58
C VAL A 50 7.68 2.97 16.48
N SER A 51 8.35 4.08 16.83
CA SER A 51 7.80 5.15 17.66
C SER A 51 6.77 6.00 16.91
N ASP A 52 5.96 6.75 17.66
CA ASP A 52 5.04 7.72 17.08
C ASP A 52 5.76 8.79 16.27
N ASP A 53 6.96 9.22 16.72
CA ASP A 53 7.76 10.22 15.99
C ASP A 53 8.26 9.66 14.64
N THR A 54 8.60 8.36 14.59
CA THR A 54 8.94 7.68 13.34
C THR A 54 7.74 7.70 12.37
N VAL A 55 6.53 7.44 12.87
CA VAL A 55 5.29 7.51 12.06
C VAL A 55 5.06 8.93 11.54
N ARG A 56 5.18 9.95 12.41
CA ARG A 56 5.03 11.36 12.01
C ARG A 56 6.03 11.77 10.94
N ALA A 57 7.30 11.43 11.14
CA ALA A 57 8.35 11.70 10.16
C ALA A 57 8.12 10.97 8.82
N TYR A 58 7.59 9.76 8.86
CA TYR A 58 7.20 9.03 7.65
C TYR A 58 6.11 9.75 6.86
N VAL A 59 5.04 10.21 7.53
CA VAL A 59 3.94 10.93 6.88
C VAL A 59 4.44 12.23 6.23
N GLN A 60 5.33 12.97 6.90
CA GLN A 60 5.94 14.19 6.35
C GLN A 60 6.79 13.95 5.10
N ARG A 61 7.27 12.72 4.88
CA ARG A 61 8.06 12.32 3.69
C ARG A 61 7.21 11.78 2.55
N ILE A 62 5.90 11.77 2.67
CA ILE A 62 5.00 11.39 1.58
C ILE A 62 5.07 12.50 0.52
N ARG A 63 5.46 12.14 -0.69
CA ARG A 63 5.57 13.05 -1.82
C ARG A 63 4.31 12.98 -2.68
N LEU A 64 3.24 13.67 -2.26
CA LEU A 64 2.01 13.74 -3.05
C LEU A 64 2.30 14.31 -4.44
N GLY A 65 1.69 13.69 -5.46
CA GLY A 65 1.95 14.02 -6.88
C GLY A 65 3.19 13.31 -7.47
N HIS A 66 4.02 12.68 -6.65
CA HIS A 66 5.16 11.87 -7.08
C HIS A 66 4.96 10.40 -6.69
N ASP A 67 4.69 10.12 -5.42
CA ASP A 67 4.38 8.77 -4.96
C ASP A 67 2.92 8.40 -5.31
N VAL A 68 2.66 7.12 -5.52
CA VAL A 68 1.29 6.60 -5.63
C VAL A 68 0.77 6.39 -4.21
N VAL A 69 -0.18 7.20 -3.76
CA VAL A 69 -0.73 7.10 -2.39
C VAL A 69 -2.24 6.98 -2.45
N ILE A 70 -2.76 5.87 -1.94
CA ILE A 70 -4.19 5.52 -1.98
C ILE A 70 -4.68 5.27 -0.56
N CYS A 71 -5.76 5.90 -0.15
CA CYS A 71 -6.44 5.61 1.10
C CYS A 71 -7.78 4.91 0.86
N LEU A 72 -8.16 4.07 1.83
CA LEU A 72 -9.51 3.54 2.00
C LEU A 72 -10.20 4.32 3.10
N LEU A 73 -11.38 4.84 2.79
CA LEU A 73 -12.22 5.57 3.72
C LEU A 73 -13.47 4.75 4.02
N ASP A 74 -13.87 4.70 5.29
CA ASP A 74 -15.17 4.15 5.68
C ASP A 74 -16.30 5.15 5.41
N GLY A 75 -17.54 4.77 5.74
CA GLY A 75 -18.71 5.63 5.55
C GLY A 75 -18.72 6.92 6.41
N HIS A 76 -17.79 7.06 7.34
CA HIS A 76 -17.59 8.24 8.18
C HIS A 76 -16.41 9.11 7.72
N GLY A 77 -15.73 8.70 6.66
CA GLY A 77 -14.54 9.39 6.16
C GLY A 77 -13.25 9.09 6.94
N THR A 78 -13.24 8.03 7.78
CA THR A 78 -12.05 7.60 8.49
C THR A 78 -11.15 6.80 7.56
N VAL A 79 -9.84 7.07 7.57
CA VAL A 79 -8.86 6.25 6.85
C VAL A 79 -8.71 4.91 7.58
N VAL A 80 -9.14 3.83 6.94
CA VAL A 80 -9.09 2.46 7.47
C VAL A 80 -8.08 1.57 6.74
N GLY A 81 -7.51 2.08 5.66
CA GLY A 81 -6.45 1.42 4.93
C GLY A 81 -5.63 2.42 4.12
N LEU A 82 -4.37 2.10 3.92
CA LEU A 82 -3.42 2.93 3.20
C LEU A 82 -2.50 2.08 2.35
N ALA A 83 -2.30 2.47 1.11
CA ALA A 83 -1.21 2.00 0.26
C ALA A 83 -0.32 3.17 -0.13
N ARG A 84 1.00 2.99 -0.09
CA ARG A 84 1.97 3.91 -0.66
C ARG A 84 2.91 3.16 -1.58
N GLY A 85 2.96 3.57 -2.83
CA GLY A 85 3.96 3.17 -3.81
C GLY A 85 5.02 4.26 -3.92
N CYS A 86 6.19 4.03 -3.35
CA CYS A 86 7.34 4.93 -3.47
C CYS A 86 7.91 4.80 -4.89
N VAL A 87 7.87 5.89 -5.63
CA VAL A 87 8.40 5.94 -7.00
C VAL A 87 9.89 6.24 -6.96
N TYR A 88 10.69 5.45 -7.67
CA TYR A 88 12.12 5.64 -7.83
C TYR A 88 12.57 5.19 -9.24
N GLU A 89 13.76 5.61 -9.64
CA GLU A 89 14.29 5.31 -10.96
C GLU A 89 15.45 4.31 -10.88
N VAL A 90 15.44 3.32 -11.77
CA VAL A 90 16.53 2.38 -11.97
C VAL A 90 16.89 2.35 -13.45
N LYS A 91 18.08 2.79 -13.78
CA LYS A 91 18.62 2.78 -15.18
C LYS A 91 17.63 3.39 -16.19
N GLY A 92 17.04 4.53 -15.85
CA GLY A 92 16.10 5.24 -16.73
C GLY A 92 14.67 4.68 -16.73
N SER A 93 14.36 3.71 -15.88
CA SER A 93 13.02 3.13 -15.76
C SER A 93 12.41 3.40 -14.39
N LEU A 94 11.13 3.79 -14.35
CA LEU A 94 10.41 4.00 -13.11
C LEU A 94 10.00 2.67 -12.48
N HIS A 95 10.29 2.51 -11.21
CA HIS A 95 9.90 1.40 -10.37
C HIS A 95 9.09 1.91 -9.19
N ILE A 96 8.23 1.08 -8.64
CA ILE A 96 7.41 1.41 -7.48
C ILE A 96 7.58 0.33 -6.43
N GLU A 97 8.01 0.71 -5.23
CA GLU A 97 7.97 -0.15 -4.06
C GLU A 97 6.70 0.13 -3.26
N ALA A 98 5.85 -0.88 -3.15
CA ALA A 98 4.53 -0.76 -2.52
C ALA A 98 4.55 -1.30 -1.09
N VAL A 99 4.00 -0.50 -0.19
CA VAL A 99 3.74 -0.86 1.21
C VAL A 99 2.31 -0.46 1.57
N PHE A 100 1.65 -1.24 2.43
CA PHE A 100 0.27 -0.97 2.82
C PHE A 100 -0.07 -1.47 4.22
N SER A 101 -1.17 -0.97 4.74
CA SER A 101 -1.76 -1.36 6.02
C SER A 101 -3.28 -1.29 5.93
N VAL A 102 -3.95 -2.12 6.72
CA VAL A 102 -5.41 -2.15 6.88
C VAL A 102 -5.70 -2.31 8.37
N ASP A 103 -6.60 -1.49 8.91
CA ASP A 103 -7.05 -1.57 10.29
C ASP A 103 -7.57 -2.98 10.61
N ALA A 104 -7.27 -3.49 11.80
CA ALA A 104 -7.51 -4.89 12.18
C ALA A 104 -8.97 -5.33 11.95
N VAL A 105 -9.93 -4.47 12.27
CA VAL A 105 -11.37 -4.75 12.12
C VAL A 105 -11.84 -4.90 10.67
N TRP A 106 -11.03 -4.45 9.71
CA TRP A 106 -11.31 -4.51 8.28
C TRP A 106 -10.55 -5.61 7.55
N ARG A 107 -9.76 -6.41 8.25
CA ARG A 107 -8.98 -7.52 7.66
C ARG A 107 -9.85 -8.71 7.28
N GLY A 108 -9.28 -9.63 6.52
CA GLY A 108 -9.98 -10.84 6.07
C GLY A 108 -10.98 -10.62 4.93
N GLN A 109 -11.06 -9.41 4.39
CA GLN A 109 -12.00 -9.02 3.31
C GLN A 109 -11.29 -8.78 1.97
N GLY A 110 -10.03 -9.15 1.84
CA GLY A 110 -9.25 -8.97 0.61
C GLY A 110 -8.83 -7.53 0.32
N LEU A 111 -8.98 -6.59 1.26
CA LEU A 111 -8.71 -5.16 1.04
C LEU A 111 -7.24 -4.87 0.74
N ALA A 112 -6.31 -5.57 1.39
CA ALA A 112 -4.88 -5.41 1.13
C ALA A 112 -4.51 -5.84 -0.30
N THR A 113 -5.09 -6.95 -0.79
CA THR A 113 -4.92 -7.40 -2.18
C THR A 113 -5.45 -6.36 -3.16
N ARG A 114 -6.63 -5.80 -2.90
CA ARG A 114 -7.24 -4.76 -3.73
C ARG A 114 -6.43 -3.46 -3.71
N LEU A 115 -5.86 -3.08 -2.56
CA LEU A 115 -4.94 -1.95 -2.47
C LEU A 115 -3.69 -2.17 -3.34
N MET A 116 -3.09 -3.38 -3.31
CA MET A 116 -1.96 -3.72 -4.17
C MET A 116 -2.34 -3.63 -5.66
N GLN A 117 -3.51 -4.17 -6.04
CA GLN A 117 -4.02 -4.07 -7.41
C GLN A 117 -4.24 -2.61 -7.83
N ALA A 118 -4.77 -1.77 -6.94
CA ALA A 118 -4.94 -0.35 -7.21
C ALA A 118 -3.59 0.37 -7.41
N VAL A 119 -2.56 0.02 -6.62
CA VAL A 119 -1.19 0.51 -6.86
C VAL A 119 -0.67 0.07 -8.23
N GLN A 120 -0.87 -1.18 -8.63
CA GLN A 120 -0.45 -1.68 -9.94
C GLN A 120 -1.14 -0.92 -11.10
N VAL A 121 -2.43 -0.60 -10.95
CA VAL A 121 -3.17 0.22 -11.93
C VAL A 121 -2.59 1.62 -12.03
N GLN A 122 -2.35 2.28 -10.89
CA GLN A 122 -1.76 3.62 -10.89
C GLN A 122 -0.30 3.61 -11.36
N ALA A 123 0.45 2.56 -11.05
CA ALA A 123 1.81 2.37 -11.52
C ALA A 123 1.90 2.35 -13.06
N ARG A 124 0.96 1.66 -13.72
CA ARG A 124 0.86 1.70 -15.19
C ARG A 124 0.58 3.10 -15.69
N ALA A 125 -0.33 3.82 -15.04
CA ALA A 125 -0.72 5.18 -15.45
C ALA A 125 0.44 6.18 -15.37
N VAL A 126 1.38 5.99 -14.45
CA VAL A 126 2.59 6.83 -14.35
C VAL A 126 3.77 6.31 -15.17
N GLY A 127 3.59 5.23 -15.94
CA GLY A 127 4.63 4.67 -16.80
C GLY A 127 5.69 3.84 -16.06
N ALA A 128 5.38 3.34 -14.86
CA ALA A 128 6.29 2.46 -14.15
C ALA A 128 6.42 1.10 -14.87
N ARG A 129 7.65 0.55 -14.84
CA ARG A 129 7.97 -0.74 -15.46
C ARG A 129 7.75 -1.91 -14.51
N ARG A 130 7.82 -1.66 -13.21
CA ARG A 130 7.76 -2.71 -12.20
C ARG A 130 7.13 -2.20 -10.90
N VAL A 131 6.32 -3.05 -10.28
CA VAL A 131 5.89 -2.89 -8.89
C VAL A 131 6.55 -3.97 -8.04
N LEU A 132 7.11 -3.57 -6.92
CA LEU A 132 7.78 -4.42 -5.96
C LEU A 132 7.08 -4.37 -4.61
N GLY A 133 7.24 -5.44 -3.84
CA GLY A 133 6.87 -5.52 -2.44
C GLY A 133 7.82 -6.48 -1.73
N MET A 134 7.93 -6.34 -0.42
CA MET A 134 8.82 -7.18 0.39
C MET A 134 8.16 -7.47 1.73
N CYS A 135 8.38 -8.66 2.26
CA CYS A 135 7.99 -9.02 3.62
C CYS A 135 8.85 -10.13 4.19
N ALA A 136 8.82 -10.30 5.51
CA ALA A 136 9.43 -11.46 6.15
C ALA A 136 8.79 -12.77 5.63
N ILE A 137 9.58 -13.81 5.43
CA ILE A 137 9.12 -15.13 4.92
C ILE A 137 7.95 -15.67 5.76
N ARG A 138 7.96 -15.43 7.08
CA ARG A 138 6.91 -15.88 8.01
C ARG A 138 5.62 -15.08 7.93
N ASN A 139 5.59 -13.97 7.19
CA ASN A 139 4.40 -13.13 7.03
C ASN A 139 3.45 -13.75 5.99
N LEU A 140 2.75 -14.82 6.40
CA LEU A 140 1.82 -15.54 5.52
C LEU A 140 0.68 -14.66 5.00
N PRO A 141 0.06 -13.76 5.80
CA PRO A 141 -0.96 -12.85 5.28
C PRO A 141 -0.45 -12.00 4.11
N MET A 142 0.77 -11.48 4.22
CA MET A 142 1.37 -10.67 3.16
C MET A 142 1.69 -11.48 1.91
N ARG A 143 2.17 -12.71 2.08
CA ARG A 143 2.37 -13.63 0.96
C ARG A 143 1.08 -13.83 0.17
N HIS A 144 -0.05 -14.09 0.85
CA HIS A 144 -1.35 -14.24 0.18
C HIS A 144 -1.79 -12.98 -0.55
N VAL A 145 -1.45 -11.79 -0.03
CA VAL A 145 -1.72 -10.52 -0.71
C VAL A 145 -0.95 -10.44 -2.03
N PHE A 146 0.33 -10.76 -2.03
CA PHE A 146 1.16 -10.74 -3.24
C PHE A 146 0.67 -11.77 -4.28
N GLU A 147 0.39 -13.00 -3.84
CA GLU A 147 -0.17 -14.05 -4.71
C GLU A 147 -1.52 -13.63 -5.30
N GLY A 148 -2.43 -13.10 -4.47
CA GLY A 148 -3.73 -12.62 -4.89
C GLY A 148 -3.69 -11.40 -5.83
N ALA A 149 -2.62 -10.62 -5.78
CA ALA A 149 -2.35 -9.52 -6.69
C ALA A 149 -1.58 -9.94 -7.96
N GLY A 150 -1.35 -11.26 -8.15
CA GLY A 150 -0.68 -11.80 -9.33
C GLY A 150 0.81 -11.51 -9.41
N MET A 151 1.47 -11.26 -8.27
CA MET A 151 2.89 -10.99 -8.23
C MET A 151 3.72 -12.27 -8.22
N GLN A 152 4.88 -12.24 -8.84
CA GLN A 152 5.87 -13.33 -8.76
C GLN A 152 6.64 -13.19 -7.45
N LEU A 153 6.92 -14.33 -6.80
CA LEU A 153 7.58 -14.38 -5.50
C LEU A 153 8.94 -15.02 -5.60
N VAL A 154 9.94 -14.40 -4.98
CA VAL A 154 11.31 -14.91 -4.87
C VAL A 154 11.73 -14.83 -3.40
N ARG A 155 12.42 -15.87 -2.90
CA ARG A 155 13.04 -15.86 -1.58
C ARG A 155 14.49 -15.46 -1.72
N GLU A 156 14.88 -14.41 -1.01
CA GLU A 156 16.23 -13.88 -1.05
C GLU A 156 16.59 -13.31 0.34
N ASP A 157 17.77 -13.57 0.82
CA ASP A 157 18.33 -13.02 2.08
C ASP A 157 17.42 -13.12 3.32
N GLY A 158 16.60 -14.21 3.40
CA GLY A 158 15.67 -14.41 4.52
C GLY A 158 14.35 -13.65 4.41
N GLU A 159 14.11 -13.01 3.29
CA GLU A 159 12.89 -12.26 2.98
C GLU A 159 12.16 -12.83 1.77
N LEU A 160 10.90 -12.45 1.64
CA LEU A 160 10.06 -12.73 0.48
C LEU A 160 9.94 -11.46 -0.35
N HIS A 161 10.53 -11.48 -1.54
CA HIS A 161 10.44 -10.41 -2.53
C HIS A 161 9.34 -10.73 -3.52
N ALA A 162 8.45 -9.79 -3.74
CA ALA A 162 7.37 -9.88 -4.72
C ALA A 162 7.59 -8.85 -5.83
N HIS A 163 7.34 -9.22 -7.07
CA HIS A 163 7.40 -8.28 -8.18
C HIS A 163 6.35 -8.57 -9.25
N CYS A 164 5.92 -7.51 -9.91
CA CYS A 164 5.05 -7.57 -11.08
C CYS A 164 5.66 -6.67 -12.17
N GLU A 165 5.96 -7.28 -13.33
CA GLU A 165 6.35 -6.51 -14.52
C GLU A 165 5.10 -5.85 -15.11
N LEU A 166 5.23 -4.59 -15.46
CA LEU A 166 4.17 -3.85 -16.11
C LEU A 166 4.52 -3.70 -17.61
N PRO A 167 3.61 -4.05 -18.52
CA PRO A 167 3.84 -3.86 -19.94
C PRO A 167 4.09 -2.38 -20.23
N SER A 168 4.99 -2.11 -21.19
CA SER A 168 5.15 -0.76 -21.75
C SER A 168 3.83 -0.32 -22.38
N ALA A 169 3.44 0.90 -22.13
CA ALA A 169 2.31 1.52 -22.83
C ALA A 169 2.63 1.65 -24.32
#